data_f0ee410a2b7aa6a009932a496058bc66
#
_entry.id   f0ee410a2b7aa6a009932a496058bc66
#
_cell.length_a   1.000
_cell.length_b   1.000
_cell.length_c   1.000
_cell.angle_alpha   90.00
_cell.angle_beta   90.00
_cell.angle_gamma   90.00
#
_symmetry.space_group_name_H-M   'P 1'
#
loop_
_entity.id
_entity.type
_entity.pdbx_description
1 polymer ?
#
loop_
_entity_poly.entity_id
_entity_poly.type
_entity_poly.pdbx_seq_one_letter_code
_entity_poly.pdbx_strand_id
1 'polypeptide(L)'
;MIADAGDALSVSENTFNVLTNSDMEYGYVQDDDGNMEQLSDGLYSLLIQSQNRDVRKGAFDTLYATYGQFQNSLASTLSGVVKKHNYNARVHKYNSAREAALADNGVPVAVYDTLIQEVDSHLDLLHRYVALRKKILGLK
;
A
#
# COMPACT_ATOMS: atom_id res chain seq x y z
N MET A 1 -0.52 -19.00 -26.27
CA MET A 1 -1.22 -17.69 -26.33
C MET A 1 -1.48 -17.07 -24.95
N ILE A 2 -2.13 -17.73 -23.98
CA ILE A 2 -2.32 -17.13 -22.64
C ILE A 2 -1.01 -17.09 -21.87
N ALA A 3 -0.20 -18.14 -21.92
CA ALA A 3 1.12 -18.19 -21.30
C ALA A 3 2.08 -17.11 -21.84
N ASP A 4 2.04 -16.87 -23.14
CA ASP A 4 2.92 -15.88 -23.81
C ASP A 4 2.51 -14.43 -23.50
N ALA A 5 1.30 -14.20 -22.99
CA ALA A 5 0.85 -12.89 -22.54
C ALA A 5 1.37 -12.53 -21.14
N GLY A 6 1.97 -13.49 -20.41
CA GLY A 6 2.42 -13.28 -19.02
C GLY A 6 3.36 -12.11 -18.86
N ASP A 7 4.37 -12.01 -19.69
CA ASP A 7 5.37 -10.94 -19.66
C ASP A 7 4.74 -9.57 -19.94
N ALA A 8 3.87 -9.49 -20.96
CA ALA A 8 3.15 -8.25 -21.28
C ALA A 8 2.20 -7.81 -20.15
N LEU A 9 1.58 -8.76 -19.46
CA LEU A 9 0.67 -8.50 -18.36
C LEU A 9 1.39 -8.12 -17.04
N SER A 10 2.69 -8.41 -16.92
CA SER A 10 3.49 -8.07 -15.75
C SER A 10 4.17 -6.68 -15.86
N VAL A 11 4.14 -6.04 -17.02
CA VAL A 11 4.84 -4.75 -17.26
C VAL A 11 4.48 -3.69 -16.22
N SER A 12 3.21 -3.54 -15.86
CA SER A 12 2.77 -2.53 -14.89
C SER A 12 3.35 -2.75 -13.48
N GLU A 13 3.41 -4.00 -13.03
CA GLU A 13 4.02 -4.38 -11.75
C GLU A 13 5.53 -4.18 -11.78
N ASN A 14 6.19 -4.59 -12.87
CA ASN A 14 7.61 -4.40 -13.06
C ASN A 14 7.98 -2.91 -13.10
N THR A 15 7.20 -2.09 -13.81
CA THR A 15 7.40 -0.63 -13.85
C THR A 15 7.24 0.00 -12.47
N PHE A 16 6.23 -0.42 -11.70
CA PHE A 16 6.07 0.03 -10.32
C PHE A 16 7.30 -0.31 -9.47
N ASN A 17 7.79 -1.55 -9.56
CA ASN A 17 8.95 -2.00 -8.79
C ASN A 17 10.24 -1.25 -9.18
N VAL A 18 10.48 -1.04 -10.47
CA VAL A 18 11.64 -0.26 -10.93
C VAL A 18 11.54 1.19 -10.45
N LEU A 19 10.38 1.82 -10.62
CA LEU A 19 10.14 3.20 -10.20
C LEU A 19 10.39 3.35 -8.69
N THR A 20 9.80 2.50 -7.86
CA THR A 20 9.86 2.67 -6.40
C THR A 20 11.16 2.20 -5.76
N ASN A 21 11.85 1.21 -6.36
CA ASN A 21 13.07 0.65 -5.76
C ASN A 21 14.36 1.19 -6.39
N SER A 22 14.28 1.87 -7.55
CA SER A 22 15.48 2.29 -8.27
C SER A 22 15.48 3.77 -8.68
N ASP A 23 14.34 4.30 -9.16
CA ASP A 23 14.29 5.62 -9.77
C ASP A 23 13.84 6.71 -8.78
N MET A 24 13.07 6.35 -7.75
CA MET A 24 12.60 7.30 -6.75
C MET A 24 13.68 7.57 -5.72
N GLU A 25 14.13 8.83 -5.66
CA GLU A 25 15.02 9.31 -4.61
C GLU A 25 14.22 10.11 -3.58
N TYR A 26 14.27 9.68 -2.34
CA TYR A 26 13.64 10.40 -1.24
C TYR A 26 14.47 11.62 -0.83
N GLY A 27 13.79 12.63 -0.31
CA GLY A 27 14.42 13.81 0.26
C GLY A 27 15.15 13.52 1.59
N TYR A 28 15.71 14.57 2.18
CA TYR A 28 16.39 14.49 3.46
C TYR A 28 15.42 14.78 4.60
N VAL A 29 15.66 14.18 5.75
CA VAL A 29 14.86 14.30 6.97
C VAL A 29 15.80 14.38 8.17
N GLN A 30 15.38 15.10 9.20
CA GLN A 30 16.12 15.19 10.47
C GLN A 30 15.73 14.01 11.37
N ASP A 31 16.74 13.34 11.94
CA ASP A 31 16.56 12.29 12.95
C ASP A 31 16.35 12.85 14.38
N ASP A 32 16.27 11.97 15.37
CA ASP A 32 16.10 12.35 16.78
C ASP A 32 17.35 13.05 17.38
N ASP A 33 18.52 12.84 16.81
CA ASP A 33 19.80 13.45 17.22
C ASP A 33 20.08 14.79 16.49
N GLY A 34 19.23 15.16 15.55
CA GLY A 34 19.36 16.38 14.77
C GLY A 34 20.17 16.25 13.50
N ASN A 35 20.59 15.03 13.11
CA ASN A 35 21.33 14.82 11.87
C ASN A 35 20.38 14.82 10.67
N MET A 36 20.89 15.27 9.53
CA MET A 36 20.16 15.21 8.25
C MET A 36 20.56 13.97 7.48
N GLU A 37 19.60 13.07 7.24
CA GLU A 37 19.81 11.85 6.51
C GLU A 37 18.86 11.73 5.33
N GLN A 38 19.33 11.09 4.24
CA GLN A 38 18.46 10.79 3.12
C GLN A 38 17.46 9.71 3.52
N LEU A 39 16.17 9.97 3.32
CA LEU A 39 15.13 9.02 3.69
C LEU A 39 15.22 7.76 2.84
N SER A 40 14.92 6.64 3.46
CA SER A 40 14.71 5.33 2.83
C SER A 40 13.53 4.65 3.49
N ASP A 41 12.99 3.58 2.91
CA ASP A 41 11.88 2.82 3.51
C ASP A 41 12.24 2.27 4.89
N GLY A 42 13.49 1.82 5.05
CA GLY A 42 14.01 1.36 6.34
C GLY A 42 14.07 2.47 7.37
N LEU A 43 14.64 3.62 6.99
CA LEU A 43 14.75 4.79 7.87
C LEU A 43 13.37 5.37 8.19
N TYR A 44 12.45 5.42 7.22
CA TYR A 44 11.06 5.82 7.47
C TYR A 44 10.40 4.95 8.56
N SER A 45 10.55 3.62 8.45
CA SER A 45 9.97 2.68 9.41
C SER A 45 10.52 2.88 10.83
N LEU A 46 11.75 3.35 10.96
CA LEU A 46 12.36 3.72 12.23
C LEU A 46 11.83 5.05 12.74
N LEU A 47 11.93 6.11 11.94
CA LEU A 47 11.60 7.47 12.33
C LEU A 47 10.12 7.68 12.65
N ILE A 48 9.20 6.95 12.00
CA ILE A 48 7.76 7.02 12.28
C ILE A 48 7.41 6.50 13.69
N GLN A 49 8.33 5.83 14.36
CA GLN A 49 8.19 5.34 15.73
C GLN A 49 8.86 6.26 16.77
N SER A 50 9.54 7.33 16.35
CA SER A 50 10.17 8.28 17.24
C SER A 50 9.19 8.85 18.28
N GLN A 51 9.67 9.15 19.49
CA GLN A 51 8.89 9.86 20.50
C GLN A 51 8.67 11.34 20.10
N ASN A 52 9.57 11.89 19.30
CA ASN A 52 9.47 13.25 18.81
C ASN A 52 8.48 13.33 17.63
N ARG A 53 7.41 14.11 17.83
CA ARG A 53 6.37 14.28 16.80
C ARG A 53 6.90 14.95 15.52
N ASP A 54 7.84 15.88 15.65
CA ASP A 54 8.36 16.63 14.50
C ASP A 54 9.21 15.73 13.60
N VAL A 55 9.97 14.80 14.19
CA VAL A 55 10.69 13.74 13.47
C VAL A 55 9.72 12.85 12.72
N ARG A 56 8.67 12.34 13.39
CA ARG A 56 7.64 11.51 12.71
C ARG A 56 6.98 12.27 11.57
N LYS A 57 6.61 13.53 11.80
CA LYS A 57 5.97 14.37 10.78
C LYS A 57 6.91 14.63 9.60
N GLY A 58 8.17 14.98 9.87
CA GLY A 58 9.19 15.18 8.84
C GLY A 58 9.37 13.94 7.96
N ALA A 59 9.48 12.76 8.57
CA ALA A 59 9.58 11.49 7.83
C ALA A 59 8.34 11.25 6.97
N PHE A 60 7.14 11.45 7.51
CA PHE A 60 5.89 11.30 6.79
C PHE A 60 5.79 12.27 5.60
N ASP A 61 5.99 13.55 5.85
CA ASP A 61 5.88 14.59 4.82
C ASP A 61 6.89 14.36 3.68
N THR A 62 8.13 13.98 4.01
CA THR A 62 9.19 13.72 3.03
C THR A 62 8.86 12.50 2.16
N LEU A 63 8.39 11.41 2.77
CA LEU A 63 7.97 10.22 2.03
C LEU A 63 6.86 10.56 1.03
N TYR A 64 5.78 11.15 1.52
CA TYR A 64 4.60 11.42 0.68
C TYR A 64 4.82 12.57 -0.31
N ALA A 65 5.72 13.52 -0.05
CA ALA A 65 6.13 14.49 -1.04
C ALA A 65 6.81 13.84 -2.24
N THR A 66 7.66 12.83 -2.00
CA THR A 66 8.29 12.06 -3.08
C THR A 66 7.26 11.26 -3.87
N TYR A 67 6.39 10.48 -3.22
CA TYR A 67 5.31 9.77 -3.90
C TYR A 67 4.39 10.71 -4.70
N GLY A 68 4.12 11.90 -4.17
CA GLY A 68 3.31 12.92 -4.85
C GLY A 68 3.86 13.38 -6.20
N GLN A 69 5.18 13.41 -6.37
CA GLN A 69 5.83 13.75 -7.64
C GLN A 69 5.53 12.70 -8.74
N PHE A 70 5.34 11.44 -8.34
CA PHE A 70 5.10 10.32 -9.26
C PHE A 70 3.63 9.87 -9.31
N GLN A 71 2.71 10.66 -8.75
CA GLN A 71 1.30 10.29 -8.61
C GLN A 71 0.67 9.78 -9.91
N ASN A 72 0.92 10.44 -11.05
CA ASN A 72 0.36 10.04 -12.33
C ASN A 72 0.94 8.71 -12.83
N SER A 73 2.25 8.51 -12.66
CA SER A 73 2.91 7.25 -13.05
C SER A 73 2.41 6.10 -12.18
N LEU A 74 2.31 6.30 -10.87
CA LEU A 74 1.78 5.31 -9.93
C LEU A 74 0.31 4.97 -10.22
N ALA A 75 -0.52 5.98 -10.52
CA ALA A 75 -1.91 5.75 -10.93
C ALA A 75 -2.00 4.94 -12.24
N SER A 76 -1.10 5.19 -13.20
CA SER A 76 -1.03 4.44 -14.45
C SER A 76 -0.65 2.97 -14.22
N THR A 77 0.36 2.71 -13.38
CA THR A 77 0.77 1.33 -13.04
C THR A 77 -0.36 0.58 -12.32
N LEU A 78 -1.02 1.22 -11.35
CA LEU A 78 -2.19 0.64 -10.68
C LEU A 78 -3.33 0.32 -11.65
N SER A 79 -3.62 1.25 -12.58
CA SER A 79 -4.62 1.02 -13.65
C SER A 79 -4.27 -0.21 -14.49
N GLY A 80 -2.99 -0.40 -14.82
CA GLY A 80 -2.50 -1.57 -15.54
C GLY A 80 -2.75 -2.88 -14.79
N VAL A 81 -2.47 -2.91 -13.50
CA VAL A 81 -2.74 -4.08 -12.64
C VAL A 81 -4.24 -4.41 -12.59
N VAL A 82 -5.09 -3.40 -12.41
CA VAL A 82 -6.55 -3.59 -12.42
C VAL A 82 -7.03 -4.15 -13.76
N LYS A 83 -6.50 -3.63 -14.88
CA LYS A 83 -6.82 -4.14 -16.23
C LYS A 83 -6.37 -5.59 -16.41
N LYS A 84 -5.18 -5.96 -15.92
CA LYS A 84 -4.68 -7.35 -15.91
C LYS A 84 -5.64 -8.28 -15.17
N HIS A 85 -6.06 -7.92 -13.96
CA HIS A 85 -6.98 -8.74 -13.17
C HIS A 85 -8.33 -8.92 -13.87
N ASN A 86 -8.89 -7.83 -14.44
CA ASN A 86 -10.13 -7.90 -15.20
C ASN A 86 -9.99 -8.70 -16.49
N TYR A 87 -8.85 -8.62 -17.18
CA TYR A 87 -8.57 -9.44 -18.36
C TYR A 87 -8.54 -10.92 -17.98
N ASN A 88 -7.78 -11.30 -16.95
CA ASN A 88 -7.68 -12.67 -16.48
C ASN A 88 -9.04 -13.24 -16.08
N ALA A 89 -9.85 -12.49 -15.34
CA ALA A 89 -11.20 -12.92 -14.97
C ALA A 89 -12.05 -13.24 -16.22
N ARG A 90 -12.05 -12.35 -17.22
CA ARG A 90 -12.82 -12.56 -18.46
C ARG A 90 -12.33 -13.78 -19.26
N VAL A 91 -11.01 -13.95 -19.40
CA VAL A 91 -10.43 -15.07 -20.16
C VAL A 91 -10.77 -16.40 -19.51
N HIS A 92 -10.79 -16.46 -18.18
CA HIS A 92 -11.15 -17.67 -17.42
C HIS A 92 -12.66 -17.78 -17.13
N LYS A 93 -13.47 -16.88 -17.70
CA LYS A 93 -14.94 -16.87 -17.60
C LYS A 93 -15.49 -16.69 -16.19
N TYR A 94 -14.77 -15.97 -15.34
CA TYR A 94 -15.29 -15.50 -14.06
C TYR A 94 -16.11 -14.22 -14.24
N ASN A 95 -17.10 -14.01 -13.38
CA ASN A 95 -17.98 -12.83 -13.45
C ASN A 95 -17.25 -11.56 -12.98
N SER A 96 -16.21 -11.68 -12.18
CA SER A 96 -15.43 -10.55 -11.67
C SER A 96 -13.98 -10.95 -11.35
N ALA A 97 -13.09 -9.95 -11.28
CA ALA A 97 -11.71 -10.14 -10.83
C ALA A 97 -11.66 -10.66 -9.38
N ARG A 98 -12.61 -10.25 -8.53
CA ARG A 98 -12.75 -10.74 -7.14
C ARG A 98 -13.08 -12.23 -7.10
N GLU A 99 -14.06 -12.66 -7.89
CA GLU A 99 -14.41 -14.09 -7.99
C GLU A 99 -13.22 -14.91 -8.46
N ALA A 100 -12.51 -14.46 -9.49
CA ALA A 100 -11.31 -15.12 -9.99
C ALA A 100 -10.22 -15.25 -8.92
N ALA A 101 -9.96 -14.19 -8.15
CA ALA A 101 -8.95 -14.21 -7.10
C ALA A 101 -9.30 -15.14 -5.92
N LEU A 102 -10.57 -15.31 -5.63
CA LEU A 102 -11.04 -16.19 -4.54
C LEU A 102 -11.14 -17.67 -4.98
N ALA A 103 -11.32 -17.92 -6.26
CA ALA A 103 -11.52 -19.26 -6.80
C ALA A 103 -10.32 -20.19 -6.57
N ASP A 104 -9.10 -19.69 -6.65
CA ASP A 104 -7.88 -20.47 -6.44
C ASP A 104 -7.78 -21.05 -5.02
N ASN A 105 -8.40 -20.37 -4.05
CA ASN A 105 -8.47 -20.79 -2.65
C ASN A 105 -9.81 -21.50 -2.31
N GLY A 106 -10.70 -21.65 -3.27
CA GLY A 106 -12.03 -22.23 -3.05
C GLY A 106 -12.93 -21.41 -2.13
N VAL A 107 -12.69 -20.08 -2.02
CA VAL A 107 -13.43 -19.19 -1.12
C VAL A 107 -14.63 -18.58 -1.85
N PRO A 108 -15.88 -18.81 -1.39
CA PRO A 108 -17.05 -18.14 -1.94
C PRO A 108 -16.99 -16.62 -1.76
N VAL A 109 -17.50 -15.86 -2.75
CA VAL A 109 -17.55 -14.38 -2.69
C VAL A 109 -18.31 -13.90 -1.44
N ALA A 110 -19.35 -14.62 -1.03
CA ALA A 110 -20.13 -14.30 0.16
C ALA A 110 -19.29 -14.28 1.45
N VAL A 111 -18.25 -15.12 1.57
CA VAL A 111 -17.33 -15.12 2.72
C VAL A 111 -16.55 -13.81 2.77
N TYR A 112 -16.07 -13.35 1.62
CA TYR A 112 -15.37 -12.07 1.52
C TYR A 112 -16.28 -10.89 1.88
N ASP A 113 -17.51 -10.87 1.37
CA ASP A 113 -18.48 -9.81 1.67
C ASP A 113 -18.86 -9.79 3.16
N THR A 114 -19.08 -10.98 3.75
CA THR A 114 -19.35 -11.12 5.18
C THR A 114 -18.17 -10.62 6.03
N LEU A 115 -16.93 -10.92 5.65
CA LEU A 115 -15.75 -10.43 6.37
C LEU A 115 -15.73 -8.90 6.42
N ILE A 116 -15.99 -8.23 5.30
CA ILE A 116 -16.03 -6.76 5.25
C ILE A 116 -17.16 -6.24 6.16
N GLN A 117 -18.35 -6.79 6.07
CA GLN A 117 -19.50 -6.39 6.89
C GLN A 117 -19.23 -6.56 8.38
N GLU A 118 -18.62 -7.70 8.78
CA GLU A 118 -18.28 -7.95 10.17
C GLU A 118 -17.22 -6.96 10.69
N VAL A 119 -16.18 -6.69 9.91
CA VAL A 119 -15.17 -5.69 10.28
C VAL A 119 -15.80 -4.30 10.41
N ASP A 120 -16.60 -3.89 9.45
CA ASP A 120 -17.27 -2.58 9.46
C ASP A 120 -18.21 -2.42 10.66
N SER A 121 -18.94 -3.48 11.01
CA SER A 121 -19.86 -3.48 12.16
C SER A 121 -19.14 -3.40 13.51
N HIS A 122 -17.84 -3.68 13.55
CA HIS A 122 -17.02 -3.69 14.77
C HIS A 122 -15.93 -2.61 14.79
N LEU A 123 -15.97 -1.61 13.90
CA LEU A 123 -14.98 -0.51 13.86
C LEU A 123 -14.93 0.30 15.15
N ASP A 124 -16.02 0.36 15.92
CA ASP A 124 -16.06 0.99 17.24
C ASP A 124 -15.04 0.38 18.21
N LEU A 125 -14.87 -0.95 18.18
CA LEU A 125 -13.87 -1.66 19.00
C LEU A 125 -12.44 -1.26 18.59
N LEU A 126 -12.18 -1.17 17.28
CA LEU A 126 -10.89 -0.70 16.76
C LEU A 126 -10.62 0.75 17.21
N HIS A 127 -11.61 1.63 17.10
CA HIS A 127 -11.48 3.01 17.54
C HIS A 127 -11.20 3.11 19.04
N ARG A 128 -11.86 2.31 19.87
CA ARG A 128 -11.58 2.23 21.32
C ARG A 128 -10.17 1.73 21.61
N TYR A 129 -9.72 0.70 20.89
CA TYR A 129 -8.35 0.20 21.00
C TYR A 129 -7.32 1.28 20.65
N VAL A 130 -7.50 1.98 19.54
CA VAL A 130 -6.60 3.07 19.12
C VAL A 130 -6.58 4.20 20.15
N ALA A 131 -7.74 4.59 20.69
CA ALA A 131 -7.83 5.59 21.74
C ALA A 131 -7.11 5.17 23.03
N LEU A 132 -7.26 3.91 23.43
CA LEU A 132 -6.54 3.34 24.58
C LEU A 132 -5.03 3.34 24.33
N ARG A 133 -4.59 2.88 23.18
CA ARG A 133 -3.18 2.87 22.78
C ARG A 133 -2.58 4.28 22.78
N LYS A 134 -3.30 5.26 22.22
CA LYS A 134 -2.88 6.67 22.27
C LYS A 134 -2.65 7.15 23.71
N LYS A 135 -3.57 6.81 24.63
CA LYS A 135 -3.47 7.18 26.05
C LYS A 135 -2.28 6.52 26.74
N ILE A 136 -2.07 5.20 26.53
CA ILE A 136 -0.96 4.45 27.13
C ILE A 136 0.40 4.96 26.65
N LEU A 137 0.51 5.31 25.36
CA LEU A 137 1.74 5.80 24.78
C LEU A 137 1.98 7.31 25.02
N GLY A 138 1.06 8.02 25.69
CA GLY A 138 1.17 9.45 25.96
C GLY A 138 1.15 10.33 24.70
N LEU A 139 0.62 9.83 23.59
CA LEU A 139 0.54 10.57 22.33
C LEU A 139 -0.52 11.67 22.42
N LYS A 140 -0.18 12.85 21.88
CA LYS A 140 -1.07 14.03 21.81
C LYS A 140 -1.89 14.06 20.53
#